data_4e79ca55af51cf1c2a656fda89dee434
#
_entry.id   4e79ca55af51cf1c2a656fda89dee434
#
_cell.length_a   1.000
_cell.length_b   1.000
_cell.length_c   1.000
_cell.angle_alpha   90.00
_cell.angle_beta   90.00
_cell.angle_gamma   90.00
#
_symmetry.space_group_name_H-M   'P 1'
#
loop_
_entity.id
_entity.type
_entity.pdbx_description
1 polymer ?
#
loop_
_entity_poly.entity_id
_entity_poly.type
_entity_poly.pdbx_seq_one_letter_code
_entity_poly.pdbx_strand_id
1 'polypeptide(L)'
;MRKIAFQFVKRFQLKHFALLLLLVPLAALHAAKPKVFDITAYGAKGDGTTLNTQMIQQAVDACHDAGGGVVSVPKGVFLTGSLRLKSRVTLRVEKDAILRGSPKIGDYAVETEELHWFDAQDDLNMFKSTNIQFRPALIYAEDAEQVGLEGSGVIDGQGGEEGKVFPNKDDAQRRIPILIRFERCRDVKLSGLTLIDPAMFATFFARCTDIQIERVTVRSRTSTAFGNAFVLAGSRRVSIKDCDADCKDDCIALQTFHPDWPKEDIEISGCRLTSRWCAIRIGPESFGATRRLTMRNCTFTNCQGGIKIESTGGQTQEDLSFSNIEMTKVCQPIMVLASRFAFSKHHQTRRPPIGHIRNVRFEHIKAAISFGGDVGRGKADDPFSRFCSAVVSAPGGWIENVSFSDIDFSYPGGGTAEQAARLDVGELLEAFEYIKWAVPFDGELPASALYLRHVKGVRLENVRFAVEKPDARAFIAGDNVQGLTLQGVVARAPAPVPGLAKLADAKDVTEKDCQVDCGAVVPVMVTPTEEELRRLAELRTRSAVLDREIQQKADEADAAAKKTAKP
;
A
#
# COMPACT_ATOMS: atom_id res chain seq x y z
N MET A 1 57.38 -51.84 -2.48
CA MET A 1 57.66 -53.04 -3.35
C MET A 1 56.61 -53.02 -4.45
N ARG A 2 57.15 -52.83 -5.69
CA ARG A 2 56.85 -53.55 -6.93
C ARG A 2 55.38 -53.47 -7.39
N LYS A 3 55.07 -52.71 -8.48
CA LYS A 3 55.22 -53.08 -9.93
C LYS A 3 54.07 -54.01 -10.34
N ILE A 4 53.29 -53.88 -11.42
CA ILE A 4 53.45 -53.64 -12.85
C ILE A 4 52.03 -53.60 -13.42
N ALA A 5 51.53 -52.65 -14.14
CA ALA A 5 51.52 -52.42 -15.60
C ALA A 5 51.02 -53.64 -16.44
N PHE A 6 50.01 -53.50 -17.27
CA PHE A 6 50.02 -53.58 -18.75
C PHE A 6 48.59 -53.77 -19.32
N GLN A 7 48.23 -52.85 -20.16
CA GLN A 7 47.49 -52.93 -21.42
C GLN A 7 46.71 -54.22 -21.78
N PHE A 8 45.46 -54.00 -22.21
CA PHE A 8 44.96 -54.65 -23.43
C PHE A 8 43.95 -53.75 -24.16
N VAL A 9 44.32 -53.33 -25.34
CA VAL A 9 43.48 -52.73 -26.36
C VAL A 9 42.71 -53.85 -27.03
N LYS A 10 41.39 -53.71 -27.11
CA LYS A 10 40.61 -54.44 -28.12
C LYS A 10 39.59 -53.50 -28.76
N ARG A 11 39.82 -53.20 -30.02
CA ARG A 11 38.88 -52.69 -31.01
C ARG A 11 37.59 -53.48 -30.94
N PHE A 12 36.46 -52.76 -30.81
CA PHE A 12 35.20 -53.30 -31.29
C PHE A 12 34.50 -52.22 -32.15
N GLN A 13 34.04 -52.69 -33.28
CA GLN A 13 33.59 -52.02 -34.48
C GLN A 13 32.38 -51.12 -34.20
N LEU A 14 32.37 -49.96 -34.91
CA LEU A 14 31.20 -49.12 -35.17
C LEU A 14 30.09 -50.01 -35.78
N LYS A 15 29.01 -50.18 -35.09
CA LYS A 15 27.71 -50.50 -35.68
C LYS A 15 26.83 -49.29 -35.61
N HIS A 16 26.35 -48.86 -36.75
CA HIS A 16 25.47 -47.75 -37.05
C HIS A 16 24.22 -47.82 -36.17
N PHE A 17 24.07 -46.90 -35.20
CA PHE A 17 22.78 -46.54 -34.65
C PHE A 17 22.29 -45.36 -35.44
N ALA A 18 21.40 -45.60 -36.39
CA ALA A 18 20.62 -44.57 -37.04
C ALA A 18 19.75 -43.86 -35.98
N LEU A 19 20.18 -42.68 -35.57
CA LEU A 19 19.38 -41.76 -34.77
C LEU A 19 18.26 -41.26 -35.66
N LEU A 20 17.08 -41.89 -35.57
CA LEU A 20 15.83 -41.35 -36.12
C LEU A 20 15.54 -40.04 -35.34
N LEU A 21 16.01 -38.91 -35.83
CA LEU A 21 15.50 -37.60 -35.50
C LEU A 21 14.03 -37.55 -35.93
N LEU A 22 13.14 -37.82 -35.00
CA LEU A 22 11.74 -37.40 -35.11
C LEU A 22 11.74 -35.88 -35.25
N LEU A 23 11.75 -35.39 -36.46
CA LEU A 23 11.31 -34.06 -36.83
C LEU A 23 9.84 -33.95 -36.46
N VAL A 24 9.58 -33.61 -35.17
CA VAL A 24 8.29 -33.03 -34.80
C VAL A 24 8.29 -31.68 -35.53
N PRO A 25 7.40 -31.46 -36.49
CA PRO A 25 7.26 -30.12 -37.06
C PRO A 25 6.91 -29.20 -35.88
N LEU A 26 7.78 -28.24 -35.59
CA LEU A 26 7.46 -27.11 -34.77
C LEU A 26 6.39 -26.36 -35.58
N ALA A 27 5.16 -26.88 -35.56
CA ALA A 27 4.01 -26.13 -35.99
C ALA A 27 4.05 -24.86 -35.13
N ALA A 28 4.49 -23.76 -35.75
CA ALA A 28 4.32 -22.45 -35.19
C ALA A 28 2.85 -22.39 -34.74
N LEU A 29 2.61 -22.47 -33.44
CA LEU A 29 1.30 -22.20 -32.87
C LEU A 29 1.00 -20.75 -33.23
N HIS A 30 0.45 -20.53 -34.42
CA HIS A 30 -0.24 -19.29 -34.71
C HIS A 30 -1.39 -19.27 -33.70
N ALA A 31 -1.21 -18.51 -32.62
CA ALA A 31 -2.29 -18.29 -31.67
C ALA A 31 -3.50 -17.83 -32.50
N ALA A 32 -4.49 -18.68 -32.61
CA ALA A 32 -5.73 -18.34 -33.32
C ALA A 32 -6.24 -17.04 -32.72
N LYS A 33 -6.64 -16.10 -33.58
CA LYS A 33 -7.21 -14.83 -33.09
C LYS A 33 -8.34 -15.17 -32.11
N PRO A 34 -8.37 -14.54 -30.92
CA PRO A 34 -9.42 -14.81 -29.96
C PRO A 34 -10.79 -14.56 -30.57
N LYS A 35 -11.76 -15.41 -30.27
CA LYS A 35 -13.15 -15.19 -30.67
C LYS A 35 -13.64 -13.89 -30.04
N VAL A 36 -14.34 -13.07 -30.81
CA VAL A 36 -14.88 -11.78 -30.35
C VAL A 36 -16.41 -11.86 -30.30
N PHE A 37 -16.97 -11.46 -29.18
CA PHE A 37 -18.40 -11.42 -28.88
C PHE A 37 -18.79 -9.96 -28.70
N ASP A 38 -19.33 -9.33 -29.76
CA ASP A 38 -19.79 -7.95 -29.72
C ASP A 38 -21.11 -7.87 -28.95
N ILE A 39 -21.18 -7.04 -27.91
CA ILE A 39 -22.39 -6.91 -27.07
C ILE A 39 -23.61 -6.42 -27.85
N THR A 40 -23.42 -5.70 -28.95
CA THR A 40 -24.54 -5.24 -29.80
C THR A 40 -25.24 -6.37 -30.52
N ALA A 41 -24.53 -7.47 -30.83
CA ALA A 41 -25.13 -8.69 -31.37
C ALA A 41 -26.10 -9.37 -30.37
N TYR A 42 -26.00 -9.04 -29.09
CA TYR A 42 -26.91 -9.50 -28.01
C TYR A 42 -27.98 -8.46 -27.68
N GLY A 43 -28.06 -7.38 -28.45
CA GLY A 43 -29.06 -6.34 -28.30
C GLY A 43 -28.68 -5.15 -27.40
N ALA A 44 -27.43 -5.05 -26.99
CA ALA A 44 -26.96 -3.90 -26.21
C ALA A 44 -26.99 -2.61 -27.04
N LYS A 45 -27.39 -1.51 -26.41
CA LYS A 45 -27.52 -0.19 -27.03
C LYS A 45 -26.59 0.82 -26.40
N GLY A 46 -25.77 1.46 -27.22
CA GLY A 46 -24.80 2.47 -26.80
C GLY A 46 -25.37 3.88 -26.69
N ASP A 47 -26.60 4.04 -26.23
CA ASP A 47 -27.37 5.30 -26.20
C ASP A 47 -27.25 6.06 -24.87
N GLY A 48 -26.52 5.49 -23.87
CA GLY A 48 -26.31 6.06 -22.54
C GLY A 48 -27.50 5.97 -21.57
N THR A 49 -28.63 5.42 -22.00
CA THR A 49 -29.88 5.38 -21.23
C THR A 49 -30.45 3.98 -21.06
N THR A 50 -30.30 3.12 -22.06
CA THR A 50 -30.75 1.73 -21.99
C THR A 50 -29.89 0.93 -21.02
N LEU A 51 -30.50 0.27 -20.03
CA LEU A 51 -29.81 -0.64 -19.12
C LEU A 51 -29.45 -1.94 -19.87
N ASN A 52 -28.16 -2.17 -20.08
CA ASN A 52 -27.63 -3.26 -20.91
C ASN A 52 -27.10 -4.46 -20.11
N THR A 53 -27.34 -4.52 -18.80
CA THR A 53 -26.74 -5.56 -17.92
C THR A 53 -26.97 -6.97 -18.45
N GLN A 54 -28.22 -7.30 -18.79
CA GLN A 54 -28.57 -8.63 -19.26
C GLN A 54 -27.91 -8.98 -20.60
N MET A 55 -27.91 -8.03 -21.55
CA MET A 55 -27.32 -8.22 -22.88
C MET A 55 -25.82 -8.42 -22.82
N ILE A 56 -25.12 -7.62 -22.00
CA ILE A 56 -23.69 -7.75 -21.81
C ILE A 56 -23.38 -9.07 -21.09
N GLN A 57 -24.17 -9.45 -20.08
CA GLN A 57 -23.99 -10.72 -19.38
C GLN A 57 -24.18 -11.93 -20.31
N GLN A 58 -25.16 -11.89 -21.22
CA GLN A 58 -25.34 -12.93 -22.24
C GLN A 58 -24.12 -13.08 -23.15
N ALA A 59 -23.49 -11.97 -23.55
CA ALA A 59 -22.24 -12.01 -24.31
C ALA A 59 -21.09 -12.64 -23.51
N VAL A 60 -20.97 -12.32 -22.23
CA VAL A 60 -19.98 -12.91 -21.31
C VAL A 60 -20.21 -14.43 -21.18
N ASP A 61 -21.45 -14.84 -20.98
CA ASP A 61 -21.82 -16.23 -20.83
C ASP A 61 -21.53 -17.03 -22.12
N ALA A 62 -21.95 -16.52 -23.27
CA ALA A 62 -21.66 -17.14 -24.56
C ALA A 62 -20.16 -17.24 -24.86
N CYS A 63 -19.38 -16.21 -24.50
CA CYS A 63 -17.92 -16.23 -24.63
C CYS A 63 -17.30 -17.34 -23.76
N HIS A 64 -17.72 -17.43 -22.52
CA HIS A 64 -17.26 -18.48 -21.60
C HIS A 64 -17.59 -19.88 -22.10
N ASP A 65 -18.84 -20.12 -22.50
CA ASP A 65 -19.36 -21.40 -22.99
C ASP A 65 -18.67 -21.84 -24.30
N ALA A 66 -18.24 -20.88 -25.12
CA ALA A 66 -17.44 -21.13 -26.32
C ALA A 66 -15.96 -21.44 -26.03
N GLY A 67 -15.57 -21.57 -24.77
CA GLY A 67 -14.20 -21.86 -24.34
C GLY A 67 -13.34 -20.65 -24.04
N GLY A 68 -13.91 -19.45 -24.08
CA GLY A 68 -13.23 -18.18 -23.81
C GLY A 68 -13.06 -17.31 -25.06
N GLY A 69 -12.61 -16.07 -24.82
CA GLY A 69 -12.40 -15.07 -25.87
C GLY A 69 -12.52 -13.64 -25.35
N VAL A 70 -12.92 -12.74 -26.24
CA VAL A 70 -13.06 -11.33 -25.96
C VAL A 70 -14.51 -10.90 -26.10
N VAL A 71 -15.08 -10.32 -25.06
CA VAL A 71 -16.37 -9.62 -25.12
C VAL A 71 -16.07 -8.16 -25.42
N SER A 72 -16.51 -7.67 -26.57
CA SER A 72 -16.22 -6.31 -27.05
C SER A 72 -17.36 -5.36 -26.75
N VAL A 73 -17.03 -4.25 -26.09
CA VAL A 73 -17.89 -3.08 -25.91
C VAL A 73 -17.48 -2.04 -26.95
N PRO A 74 -18.22 -1.91 -28.07
CA PRO A 74 -17.85 -1.00 -29.15
C PRO A 74 -18.14 0.46 -28.77
N LYS A 75 -17.81 1.39 -29.68
CA LYS A 75 -18.08 2.82 -29.52
C LYS A 75 -19.52 3.10 -29.10
N GLY A 76 -19.70 3.91 -28.06
CA GLY A 76 -21.00 4.28 -27.50
C GLY A 76 -20.96 4.39 -25.98
N VAL A 77 -22.08 4.71 -25.36
CA VAL A 77 -22.23 4.76 -23.90
C VAL A 77 -23.20 3.66 -23.47
N PHE A 78 -22.68 2.63 -22.83
CA PHE A 78 -23.45 1.47 -22.40
C PHE A 78 -23.68 1.51 -20.90
N LEU A 79 -24.91 1.85 -20.49
CA LEU A 79 -25.31 1.83 -19.08
C LEU A 79 -25.50 0.39 -18.61
N THR A 80 -24.95 0.04 -17.44
CA THR A 80 -25.03 -1.32 -16.89
C THR A 80 -25.08 -1.33 -15.37
N GLY A 81 -25.69 -2.35 -14.80
CA GLY A 81 -25.49 -2.77 -13.42
C GLY A 81 -24.33 -3.75 -13.31
N SER A 82 -24.38 -4.64 -12.31
CA SER A 82 -23.30 -5.61 -12.07
C SER A 82 -23.10 -6.60 -13.22
N LEU A 83 -21.84 -6.77 -13.62
CA LEU A 83 -21.40 -7.75 -14.61
C LEU A 83 -20.47 -8.77 -13.94
N ARG A 84 -20.81 -10.05 -14.04
CA ARG A 84 -19.97 -11.15 -13.57
C ARG A 84 -19.10 -11.69 -14.70
N LEU A 85 -17.79 -11.48 -14.63
CA LEU A 85 -16.86 -12.11 -15.55
C LEU A 85 -16.59 -13.56 -15.14
N LYS A 86 -16.29 -14.40 -16.13
CA LYS A 86 -16.04 -15.84 -15.98
C LYS A 86 -14.65 -16.19 -16.49
N SER A 87 -14.18 -17.38 -16.14
CA SER A 87 -12.87 -17.89 -16.59
C SER A 87 -12.71 -17.82 -18.11
N ARG A 88 -11.52 -17.43 -18.57
CA ARG A 88 -11.13 -17.27 -19.97
C ARG A 88 -11.90 -16.19 -20.75
N VAL A 89 -12.51 -15.24 -20.03
CA VAL A 89 -13.21 -14.09 -20.64
C VAL A 89 -12.42 -12.81 -20.39
N THR A 90 -12.14 -12.09 -21.46
CA THR A 90 -11.62 -10.72 -21.42
C THR A 90 -12.70 -9.75 -21.88
N LEU A 91 -13.07 -8.79 -21.04
CA LEU A 91 -13.95 -7.69 -21.41
C LEU A 91 -13.11 -6.55 -21.99
N ARG A 92 -13.32 -6.24 -23.28
CA ARG A 92 -12.62 -5.16 -23.96
C ARG A 92 -13.54 -3.96 -24.16
N VAL A 93 -13.15 -2.82 -23.58
CA VAL A 93 -13.82 -1.54 -23.82
C VAL A 93 -13.04 -0.80 -24.90
N GLU A 94 -13.61 -0.71 -26.08
CA GLU A 94 -12.96 -0.17 -27.27
C GLU A 94 -12.74 1.35 -27.15
N LYS A 95 -11.92 1.90 -28.04
CA LYS A 95 -11.73 3.35 -28.12
C LYS A 95 -13.08 4.06 -28.34
N ASP A 96 -13.28 5.19 -27.65
CA ASP A 96 -14.53 5.98 -27.67
C ASP A 96 -15.76 5.23 -27.12
N ALA A 97 -15.55 4.10 -26.42
CA ALA A 97 -16.58 3.41 -25.66
C ALA A 97 -16.56 3.82 -24.18
N ILE A 98 -17.74 3.94 -23.60
CA ILE A 98 -17.92 4.16 -22.16
C ILE A 98 -18.84 3.06 -21.63
N LEU A 99 -18.31 2.22 -20.75
CA LEU A 99 -19.09 1.32 -19.93
C LEU A 99 -19.44 2.04 -18.62
N ARG A 100 -20.71 2.40 -18.48
CA ARG A 100 -21.18 3.29 -17.41
C ARG A 100 -22.01 2.53 -16.38
N GLY A 101 -21.68 2.68 -15.11
CA GLY A 101 -22.44 2.13 -14.01
C GLY A 101 -23.82 2.77 -13.87
N SER A 102 -24.83 2.00 -13.50
CA SER A 102 -26.15 2.53 -13.21
C SER A 102 -26.12 3.43 -11.96
N PRO A 103 -26.83 4.56 -11.96
CA PRO A 103 -27.02 5.35 -10.74
C PRO A 103 -27.98 4.72 -9.73
N LYS A 104 -28.60 3.58 -10.06
CA LYS A 104 -29.56 2.91 -9.20
C LYS A 104 -28.92 1.71 -8.53
N ILE A 105 -28.84 1.74 -7.21
CA ILE A 105 -28.25 0.64 -6.43
C ILE A 105 -28.94 -0.71 -6.65
N GLY A 106 -30.25 -0.71 -6.95
CA GLY A 106 -31.03 -1.91 -7.27
C GLY A 106 -30.59 -2.65 -8.54
N ASP A 107 -29.80 -1.99 -9.42
CA ASP A 107 -29.28 -2.62 -10.65
C ASP A 107 -27.96 -3.39 -10.37
N TYR A 108 -27.44 -3.31 -9.15
CA TYR A 108 -26.23 -4.01 -8.72
C TYR A 108 -26.59 -5.30 -7.99
N ALA A 109 -25.88 -6.37 -8.31
CA ALA A 109 -26.04 -7.64 -7.62
C ALA A 109 -25.63 -7.46 -6.14
N VAL A 110 -26.55 -7.82 -5.26
CA VAL A 110 -26.28 -7.99 -3.84
C VAL A 110 -26.05 -9.48 -3.62
N GLU A 111 -24.81 -9.86 -3.35
CA GLU A 111 -24.52 -11.24 -2.96
C GLU A 111 -25.14 -11.48 -1.59
N THR A 112 -26.03 -12.48 -1.52
CA THR A 112 -26.74 -12.88 -0.30
C THR A 112 -25.94 -13.91 0.50
N GLU A 113 -24.91 -14.52 -0.09
CA GLU A 113 -24.01 -15.40 0.63
C GLU A 113 -22.99 -14.56 1.40
N GLU A 114 -22.92 -14.80 2.69
CA GLU A 114 -21.80 -14.30 3.50
C GLU A 114 -20.53 -14.75 2.81
N LEU A 115 -19.79 -13.78 2.26
CA LEU A 115 -18.44 -14.05 1.80
C LEU A 115 -17.68 -14.56 3.02
N HIS A 116 -17.39 -15.84 3.06
CA HIS A 116 -16.67 -16.52 4.15
C HIS A 116 -15.20 -16.06 4.22
N TRP A 117 -14.98 -14.76 4.02
CA TRP A 117 -13.65 -14.15 4.14
C TRP A 117 -13.14 -14.21 5.55
N PHE A 118 -14.05 -14.41 6.47
CA PHE A 118 -13.78 -14.38 7.89
C PHE A 118 -14.61 -15.48 8.54
N ASP A 119 -13.96 -16.39 9.20
CA ASP A 119 -14.64 -17.27 10.12
C ASP A 119 -15.45 -16.41 11.10
N ALA A 120 -16.72 -16.73 11.24
CA ALA A 120 -17.66 -15.98 12.11
C ALA A 120 -17.20 -15.93 13.58
N GLN A 121 -16.17 -16.71 13.93
CA GLN A 121 -15.56 -16.78 15.26
C GLN A 121 -14.33 -15.87 15.41
N ASP A 122 -13.78 -15.30 14.32
CA ASP A 122 -12.64 -14.41 14.42
C ASP A 122 -13.09 -13.00 14.84
N ASP A 123 -12.85 -12.68 16.11
CA ASP A 123 -13.00 -11.32 16.67
C ASP A 123 -12.06 -10.29 16.01
N LEU A 124 -11.17 -10.72 15.14
CA LEU A 124 -10.25 -9.89 14.36
C LEU A 124 -10.93 -9.21 13.16
N ASN A 125 -12.22 -9.39 12.97
CA ASN A 125 -12.93 -8.90 11.81
C ASN A 125 -13.21 -7.39 11.86
N MET A 126 -12.21 -6.60 11.48
CA MET A 126 -12.34 -5.15 11.34
C MET A 126 -13.46 -4.74 10.37
N PHE A 127 -13.79 -5.57 9.41
CA PHE A 127 -14.79 -5.30 8.39
C PHE A 127 -16.23 -5.65 8.78
N LYS A 128 -16.45 -6.36 9.89
CA LYS A 128 -17.83 -6.43 10.45
C LYS A 128 -18.40 -5.05 10.70
N SER A 129 -17.56 -4.09 11.10
CA SER A 129 -17.97 -2.69 11.29
C SER A 129 -18.13 -1.89 10.00
N THR A 130 -17.42 -2.28 8.92
CA THR A 130 -17.44 -1.58 7.64
C THR A 130 -18.24 -2.30 6.56
N ASN A 131 -18.63 -3.58 6.77
CA ASN A 131 -19.38 -4.42 5.84
C ASN A 131 -18.82 -4.42 4.40
N ILE A 132 -17.51 -4.32 4.23
CA ILE A 132 -16.85 -4.38 2.91
C ILE A 132 -17.16 -5.72 2.22
N GLN A 133 -17.34 -6.78 2.98
CA GLN A 133 -17.65 -8.14 2.51
C GLN A 133 -18.94 -8.26 1.67
N PHE A 134 -19.87 -7.31 1.80
CA PHE A 134 -21.17 -7.36 1.11
C PHE A 134 -21.30 -6.29 0.03
N ARG A 135 -20.20 -5.68 -0.40
CA ARG A 135 -20.29 -4.57 -1.33
C ARG A 135 -20.55 -5.04 -2.74
N PRO A 136 -21.56 -4.50 -3.39
CA PRO A 136 -21.77 -4.71 -4.81
C PRO A 136 -20.55 -4.21 -5.60
N ALA A 137 -20.38 -4.74 -6.81
CA ALA A 137 -19.39 -4.22 -7.74
C ALA A 137 -20.01 -4.05 -9.12
N LEU A 138 -19.51 -3.09 -9.90
CA LEU A 138 -19.94 -2.92 -11.28
C LEU A 138 -19.45 -4.09 -12.13
N ILE A 139 -18.15 -4.44 -11.99
CA ILE A 139 -17.57 -5.61 -12.66
C ILE A 139 -16.94 -6.48 -11.59
N TYR A 140 -17.26 -7.77 -11.58
CA TYR A 140 -16.66 -8.69 -10.62
C TYR A 140 -16.36 -10.06 -11.23
N ALA A 141 -15.41 -10.74 -10.62
CA ALA A 141 -15.09 -12.14 -10.89
C ALA A 141 -14.71 -12.84 -9.60
N GLU A 142 -15.11 -14.10 -9.47
CA GLU A 142 -14.80 -14.96 -8.34
C GLU A 142 -14.39 -16.33 -8.82
N ASP A 143 -13.35 -16.89 -8.20
CA ASP A 143 -12.82 -18.23 -8.52
C ASP A 143 -12.54 -18.43 -10.03
N ALA A 144 -12.17 -17.33 -10.74
CA ALA A 144 -11.98 -17.35 -12.18
C ALA A 144 -10.48 -17.38 -12.55
N GLU A 145 -10.18 -18.01 -13.68
CA GLU A 145 -8.85 -18.07 -14.24
C GLU A 145 -8.80 -17.42 -15.62
N GLN A 146 -7.67 -16.78 -15.94
CA GLN A 146 -7.47 -16.11 -17.22
C GLN A 146 -8.60 -15.11 -17.50
N VAL A 147 -8.83 -14.23 -16.56
CA VAL A 147 -9.88 -13.22 -16.62
C VAL A 147 -9.29 -11.83 -16.72
N GLY A 148 -9.90 -10.94 -17.47
CA GLY A 148 -9.33 -9.61 -17.60
C GLY A 148 -10.24 -8.55 -18.19
N LEU A 149 -9.72 -7.32 -18.12
CA LEU A 149 -10.29 -6.14 -18.76
C LEU A 149 -9.19 -5.44 -19.55
N GLU A 150 -9.49 -5.06 -20.77
CA GLU A 150 -8.53 -4.38 -21.63
C GLU A 150 -9.20 -3.34 -22.53
N GLY A 151 -8.37 -2.56 -23.21
CA GLY A 151 -8.83 -1.61 -24.21
C GLY A 151 -8.33 -0.19 -23.96
N SER A 152 -8.90 0.77 -24.65
CA SER A 152 -8.58 2.19 -24.48
C SER A 152 -9.83 3.05 -24.21
N GLY A 153 -10.92 2.40 -23.86
CA GLY A 153 -12.18 3.05 -23.47
C GLY A 153 -12.22 3.41 -21.98
N VAL A 154 -13.39 3.80 -21.53
CA VAL A 154 -13.65 4.31 -20.18
C VAL A 154 -14.61 3.38 -19.44
N ILE A 155 -14.30 3.11 -18.17
CA ILE A 155 -15.26 2.54 -17.22
C ILE A 155 -15.58 3.64 -16.21
N ASP A 156 -16.86 4.06 -16.20
CA ASP A 156 -17.38 5.18 -15.43
C ASP A 156 -18.29 4.65 -14.31
N GLY A 157 -17.85 4.82 -13.06
CA GLY A 157 -18.61 4.37 -11.88
C GLY A 157 -19.76 5.27 -11.47
N GLN A 158 -19.86 6.47 -12.04
CA GLN A 158 -20.82 7.52 -11.67
C GLN A 158 -20.86 7.85 -10.17
N GLY A 159 -19.81 7.52 -9.43
CA GLY A 159 -19.69 7.80 -8.00
C GLY A 159 -19.19 9.21 -7.68
N GLY A 160 -19.05 10.06 -8.71
CA GLY A 160 -18.55 11.40 -8.59
C GLY A 160 -19.53 12.38 -7.96
N GLU A 161 -18.98 13.37 -7.26
CA GLU A 161 -19.63 14.38 -6.43
C GLU A 161 -20.37 13.84 -5.19
N GLU A 162 -19.94 14.29 -4.04
CA GLU A 162 -20.51 13.91 -2.74
C GLU A 162 -22.04 13.93 -2.76
N GLY A 163 -22.65 12.76 -2.65
CA GLY A 163 -24.05 12.58 -2.37
C GLY A 163 -25.03 12.61 -3.54
N LYS A 164 -24.61 12.76 -4.80
CA LYS A 164 -25.58 12.87 -5.92
C LYS A 164 -26.12 11.54 -6.42
N VAL A 165 -25.29 10.49 -6.48
CA VAL A 165 -25.69 9.19 -7.02
C VAL A 165 -25.90 8.16 -5.92
N PHE A 166 -25.05 8.14 -4.91
CA PHE A 166 -25.14 7.23 -3.77
C PHE A 166 -25.24 8.05 -2.47
N PRO A 167 -26.42 8.63 -2.19
CA PRO A 167 -26.59 9.50 -1.03
C PRO A 167 -26.59 8.69 0.25
N ASN A 168 -26.00 9.26 1.28
CA ASN A 168 -25.96 8.82 2.65
C ASN A 168 -24.83 7.89 3.06
N LYS A 169 -23.92 8.49 3.83
CA LYS A 169 -22.67 7.91 4.32
C LYS A 169 -22.90 6.71 5.25
N ASP A 170 -23.98 6.69 6.03
CA ASP A 170 -24.20 5.69 7.08
C ASP A 170 -24.95 4.44 6.57
N ASP A 171 -25.90 4.59 5.66
CA ASP A 171 -26.58 3.48 4.99
C ASP A 171 -25.83 3.05 3.72
N ALA A 172 -25.15 3.97 3.10
CA ALA A 172 -24.39 3.81 1.86
C ALA A 172 -23.10 3.01 2.05
N GLN A 173 -22.49 2.99 3.24
CA GLN A 173 -21.27 2.19 3.49
C GLN A 173 -21.47 0.71 3.16
N ARG A 174 -22.70 0.22 3.22
CA ARG A 174 -23.08 -1.17 2.91
C ARG A 174 -23.40 -1.41 1.44
N ARG A 175 -23.67 -0.37 0.65
CA ARG A 175 -24.24 -0.48 -0.71
C ARG A 175 -23.49 0.28 -1.78
N ILE A 176 -22.43 1.01 -1.43
CA ILE A 176 -21.62 1.73 -2.41
C ILE A 176 -20.80 0.75 -3.24
N PRO A 177 -20.98 0.69 -4.56
CA PRO A 177 -20.29 -0.30 -5.39
C PRO A 177 -18.80 0.00 -5.54
N ILE A 178 -18.01 -1.08 -5.53
CA ILE A 178 -16.62 -1.09 -6.04
C ILE A 178 -16.70 -1.11 -7.57
N LEU A 179 -15.80 -0.40 -8.25
CA LEU A 179 -15.86 -0.39 -9.72
C LEU A 179 -15.46 -1.74 -10.30
N ILE A 180 -14.31 -2.31 -9.87
CA ILE A 180 -13.82 -3.62 -10.30
C ILE A 180 -13.41 -4.42 -9.06
N ARG A 181 -14.01 -5.60 -8.84
CA ARG A 181 -13.71 -6.51 -7.74
C ARG A 181 -13.39 -7.91 -8.25
N PHE A 182 -12.18 -8.37 -8.02
CA PHE A 182 -11.79 -9.76 -8.31
C PHE A 182 -11.40 -10.47 -7.03
N GLU A 183 -11.89 -11.70 -6.89
CA GLU A 183 -11.68 -12.50 -5.69
C GLU A 183 -11.29 -13.93 -6.03
N ARG A 184 -10.23 -14.42 -5.39
CA ARG A 184 -9.68 -15.77 -5.61
C ARG A 184 -9.42 -16.10 -7.09
N CYS A 185 -9.15 -15.06 -7.90
CA CYS A 185 -8.86 -15.23 -9.32
C CYS A 185 -7.38 -15.47 -9.57
N ARG A 186 -7.07 -16.11 -10.70
CA ARG A 186 -5.71 -16.38 -11.16
C ARG A 186 -5.52 -15.96 -12.61
N ASP A 187 -4.29 -15.50 -12.95
CA ASP A 187 -3.97 -14.94 -14.27
C ASP A 187 -4.94 -13.81 -14.65
N VAL A 188 -4.85 -12.73 -13.87
CA VAL A 188 -5.72 -11.56 -13.97
C VAL A 188 -5.00 -10.46 -14.75
N LYS A 189 -5.66 -9.88 -15.76
CA LYS A 189 -5.10 -8.79 -16.56
C LYS A 189 -6.00 -7.57 -16.58
N LEU A 190 -5.41 -6.40 -16.35
CA LEU A 190 -6.09 -5.11 -16.48
C LEU A 190 -5.18 -4.17 -17.27
N SER A 191 -5.59 -3.71 -18.46
CA SER A 191 -4.68 -2.93 -19.30
C SER A 191 -5.35 -1.86 -20.17
N GLY A 192 -4.68 -0.70 -20.24
CA GLY A 192 -4.97 0.39 -21.17
C GLY A 192 -6.20 1.24 -20.86
N LEU A 193 -7.05 0.84 -19.93
CA LEU A 193 -8.33 1.45 -19.60
C LEU A 193 -8.19 2.74 -18.79
N THR A 194 -9.20 3.59 -18.90
CA THR A 194 -9.44 4.71 -18.01
C THR A 194 -10.60 4.40 -17.08
N LEU A 195 -10.35 4.44 -15.77
CA LEU A 195 -11.32 4.22 -14.70
C LEU A 195 -11.65 5.57 -14.07
N ILE A 196 -12.91 5.99 -14.13
CA ILE A 196 -13.32 7.27 -13.57
C ILE A 196 -14.46 7.13 -12.57
N ASP A 197 -14.48 8.05 -11.63
CA ASP A 197 -15.55 8.24 -10.65
C ASP A 197 -16.07 6.94 -10.01
N PRO A 198 -15.20 6.07 -9.47
CA PRO A 198 -15.67 4.95 -8.67
C PRO A 198 -16.43 5.50 -7.45
N ALA A 199 -17.52 4.86 -7.07
CA ALA A 199 -18.22 5.28 -5.85
C ALA A 199 -17.40 4.98 -4.58
N MET A 200 -16.56 3.94 -4.62
CA MET A 200 -15.64 3.54 -3.56
C MET A 200 -14.23 3.29 -4.10
N PHE A 201 -13.78 2.05 -4.19
CA PHE A 201 -12.49 1.67 -4.80
C PHE A 201 -12.61 1.55 -6.32
N ALA A 202 -11.59 1.99 -7.05
CA ALA A 202 -11.54 1.73 -8.48
C ALA A 202 -11.27 0.25 -8.76
N THR A 203 -10.32 -0.37 -8.03
CA THR A 203 -10.07 -1.81 -8.12
C THR A 203 -9.87 -2.44 -6.75
N PHE A 204 -10.28 -3.68 -6.61
CA PHE A 204 -10.10 -4.48 -5.41
C PHE A 204 -9.80 -5.93 -5.78
N PHE A 205 -8.59 -6.38 -5.48
CA PHE A 205 -8.12 -7.73 -5.76
C PHE A 205 -7.92 -8.48 -4.45
N ALA A 206 -8.83 -9.40 -4.13
CA ALA A 206 -8.76 -10.18 -2.91
C ALA A 206 -8.30 -11.61 -3.18
N ARG A 207 -7.21 -12.03 -2.53
CA ARG A 207 -6.68 -13.40 -2.63
C ARG A 207 -6.39 -13.84 -4.07
N CYS A 208 -6.13 -12.90 -4.96
CA CYS A 208 -5.82 -13.18 -6.35
C CYS A 208 -4.32 -13.46 -6.54
N THR A 209 -3.99 -14.18 -7.60
CA THR A 209 -2.59 -14.49 -7.95
C THR A 209 -2.33 -14.23 -9.42
N ASP A 210 -1.07 -13.90 -9.76
CA ASP A 210 -0.66 -13.64 -11.14
C ASP A 210 -1.44 -12.46 -11.74
N ILE A 211 -1.36 -11.29 -11.09
CA ILE A 211 -2.07 -10.07 -11.49
C ILE A 211 -1.13 -9.17 -12.30
N GLN A 212 -1.58 -8.75 -13.46
CA GLN A 212 -0.89 -7.79 -14.33
C GLN A 212 -1.77 -6.56 -14.55
N ILE A 213 -1.31 -5.40 -14.13
CA ILE A 213 -1.99 -4.11 -14.31
C ILE A 213 -1.04 -3.19 -15.07
N GLU A 214 -1.40 -2.79 -16.29
CA GLU A 214 -0.54 -2.00 -17.14
C GLU A 214 -1.26 -0.84 -17.82
N ARG A 215 -0.65 0.35 -17.80
CA ARG A 215 -1.16 1.54 -18.52
C ARG A 215 -2.60 1.87 -18.20
N VAL A 216 -2.99 1.69 -16.95
CA VAL A 216 -4.32 2.04 -16.45
C VAL A 216 -4.28 3.45 -15.89
N THR A 217 -5.27 4.24 -16.29
CA THR A 217 -5.50 5.58 -15.75
C THR A 217 -6.65 5.55 -14.76
N VAL A 218 -6.45 6.06 -13.54
CA VAL A 218 -7.51 6.15 -12.52
C VAL A 218 -7.75 7.61 -12.13
N ARG A 219 -9.01 8.02 -12.08
CA ARG A 219 -9.45 9.34 -11.61
C ARG A 219 -10.58 9.15 -10.60
N SER A 220 -10.24 9.27 -9.31
CA SER A 220 -11.16 8.96 -8.21
C SER A 220 -11.24 10.04 -7.13
N ARG A 221 -10.84 11.28 -7.44
CA ARG A 221 -10.87 12.40 -6.48
C ARG A 221 -12.26 12.73 -5.96
N THR A 222 -13.26 12.46 -6.75
CA THR A 222 -14.67 12.76 -6.48
C THR A 222 -15.43 11.60 -5.86
N SER A 223 -14.79 10.45 -5.62
CA SER A 223 -15.41 9.27 -5.02
C SER A 223 -16.22 9.59 -3.76
N THR A 224 -17.38 8.97 -3.61
CA THR A 224 -18.25 9.14 -2.44
C THR A 224 -17.55 8.68 -1.16
N ALA A 225 -16.87 7.51 -1.21
CA ALA A 225 -16.10 6.98 -0.09
C ALA A 225 -14.73 6.51 -0.56
N PHE A 226 -13.69 6.73 0.25
CA PHE A 226 -12.31 6.30 0.03
C PHE A 226 -11.74 6.75 -1.33
N GLY A 227 -11.89 5.98 -2.42
CA GLY A 227 -11.41 6.34 -3.76
C GLY A 227 -10.00 5.85 -4.07
N ASN A 228 -9.58 4.73 -3.47
CA ASN A 228 -8.30 4.10 -3.77
C ASN A 228 -8.27 3.60 -5.23
N ALA A 229 -7.09 3.68 -5.88
CA ALA A 229 -6.97 3.17 -7.25
C ALA A 229 -6.77 1.66 -7.27
N PHE A 230 -5.71 1.16 -6.64
CA PHE A 230 -5.33 -0.26 -6.68
C PHE A 230 -5.27 -0.82 -5.26
N VAL A 231 -6.28 -1.60 -4.87
CA VAL A 231 -6.31 -2.27 -3.57
C VAL A 231 -5.97 -3.75 -3.75
N LEU A 232 -4.89 -4.17 -3.09
CA LEU A 232 -4.44 -5.56 -3.07
C LEU A 232 -4.68 -6.14 -1.68
N ALA A 233 -5.63 -7.07 -1.58
CA ALA A 233 -6.03 -7.70 -0.33
C ALA A 233 -5.58 -9.17 -0.30
N GLY A 234 -4.41 -9.44 0.29
CA GLY A 234 -3.87 -10.80 0.36
C GLY A 234 -3.54 -11.43 -1.00
N SER A 235 -3.15 -10.62 -1.98
CA SER A 235 -2.84 -11.06 -3.35
C SER A 235 -1.33 -11.24 -3.56
N ARG A 236 -0.94 -12.09 -4.50
CA ARG A 236 0.46 -12.48 -4.72
C ARG A 236 0.85 -12.49 -6.19
N ARG A 237 2.15 -12.32 -6.48
CA ARG A 237 2.72 -12.22 -7.83
C ARG A 237 1.99 -11.16 -8.65
N VAL A 238 2.15 -9.92 -8.21
CA VAL A 238 1.45 -8.75 -8.76
C VAL A 238 2.44 -7.85 -9.46
N SER A 239 2.10 -7.42 -10.68
CA SER A 239 2.82 -6.39 -11.42
C SER A 239 1.89 -5.21 -11.70
N ILE A 240 2.29 -3.99 -11.26
CA ILE A 240 1.62 -2.73 -11.59
C ILE A 240 2.62 -1.86 -12.35
N LYS A 241 2.32 -1.57 -13.62
CA LYS A 241 3.29 -0.92 -14.50
C LYS A 241 2.69 0.21 -15.33
N ASP A 242 3.44 1.33 -15.40
CA ASP A 242 3.13 2.48 -16.25
C ASP A 242 1.69 3.03 -16.05
N CYS A 243 1.21 3.00 -14.80
CA CYS A 243 -0.12 3.48 -14.42
C CYS A 243 -0.11 4.93 -13.98
N ASP A 244 -1.25 5.61 -14.12
CA ASP A 244 -1.44 7.00 -13.73
C ASP A 244 -2.68 7.11 -12.84
N ALA A 245 -2.49 7.46 -11.57
CA ALA A 245 -3.58 7.53 -10.59
C ALA A 245 -3.66 8.92 -9.95
N ASP A 246 -4.88 9.46 -9.90
CA ASP A 246 -5.21 10.68 -9.17
C ASP A 246 -6.42 10.40 -8.28
N CYS A 247 -6.17 10.24 -6.97
CA CYS A 247 -7.06 9.60 -6.02
C CYS A 247 -7.48 10.51 -4.86
N LYS A 248 -8.66 10.24 -4.31
CA LYS A 248 -9.14 10.83 -3.06
C LYS A 248 -8.43 10.22 -1.84
N ASP A 249 -8.17 8.92 -1.90
CA ASP A 249 -7.49 8.14 -0.87
C ASP A 249 -6.20 7.53 -1.45
N ASP A 250 -5.68 6.42 -0.95
CA ASP A 250 -4.42 5.84 -1.37
C ASP A 250 -4.41 5.43 -2.86
N CYS A 251 -3.36 5.78 -3.61
CA CYS A 251 -3.26 5.29 -4.99
C CYS A 251 -3.03 3.77 -5.01
N ILE A 252 -2.12 3.28 -4.18
CA ILE A 252 -1.86 1.84 -4.04
C ILE A 252 -1.99 1.48 -2.57
N ALA A 253 -2.95 0.62 -2.24
CA ALA A 253 -3.19 0.13 -0.89
C ALA A 253 -2.95 -1.38 -0.81
N LEU A 254 -2.01 -1.80 0.02
CA LEU A 254 -1.72 -3.20 0.30
C LEU A 254 -2.28 -3.57 1.65
N GLN A 255 -3.40 -4.28 1.65
CA GLN A 255 -4.13 -4.69 2.84
C GLN A 255 -4.21 -6.22 2.92
N THR A 256 -4.48 -6.76 4.08
CA THR A 256 -4.84 -8.17 4.22
C THR A 256 -5.58 -8.41 5.53
N PHE A 257 -6.74 -9.01 5.41
CA PHE A 257 -7.70 -9.13 6.50
C PHE A 257 -7.60 -10.44 7.26
N HIS A 258 -6.68 -11.31 6.87
CA HIS A 258 -6.44 -12.58 7.53
C HIS A 258 -4.94 -12.89 7.61
N PRO A 259 -4.43 -13.47 8.71
CA PRO A 259 -3.01 -13.79 8.88
C PRO A 259 -2.45 -14.72 7.78
N ASP A 260 -3.27 -15.65 7.28
CA ASP A 260 -2.86 -16.64 6.27
C ASP A 260 -2.92 -16.13 4.83
N TRP A 261 -3.26 -14.85 4.62
CA TRP A 261 -3.33 -14.26 3.27
C TRP A 261 -2.21 -13.22 3.08
N PRO A 262 -0.98 -13.66 2.83
CA PRO A 262 0.13 -12.74 2.64
C PRO A 262 0.03 -12.02 1.29
N LYS A 263 0.66 -10.85 1.24
CA LYS A 263 0.97 -10.11 0.03
C LYS A 263 2.42 -10.36 -0.30
N GLU A 264 2.69 -10.99 -1.44
CA GLU A 264 4.05 -11.41 -1.78
C GLU A 264 4.36 -11.22 -3.25
N ASP A 265 5.63 -10.98 -3.56
CA ASP A 265 6.12 -10.88 -4.93
C ASP A 265 5.40 -9.78 -5.71
N ILE A 266 5.52 -8.53 -5.23
CA ILE A 266 4.85 -7.37 -5.79
C ILE A 266 5.89 -6.47 -6.47
N GLU A 267 5.70 -6.22 -7.75
CA GLU A 267 6.46 -5.25 -8.53
C GLU A 267 5.60 -4.06 -8.94
N ILE A 268 6.09 -2.84 -8.65
CA ILE A 268 5.45 -1.59 -9.05
C ILE A 268 6.49 -0.76 -9.79
N SER A 269 6.18 -0.29 -11.01
CA SER A 269 7.15 0.49 -11.77
C SER A 269 6.51 1.47 -12.76
N GLY A 270 7.20 2.59 -13.02
CA GLY A 270 6.79 3.57 -14.04
C GLY A 270 5.49 4.32 -13.73
N CYS A 271 5.02 4.31 -12.49
CA CYS A 271 3.74 4.89 -12.12
C CYS A 271 3.83 6.38 -11.76
N ARG A 272 2.81 7.15 -12.12
CA ARG A 272 2.59 8.53 -11.67
C ARG A 272 1.41 8.54 -10.69
N LEU A 273 1.68 8.95 -9.47
CA LEU A 273 0.72 8.85 -8.38
C LEU A 273 0.46 10.23 -7.75
N THR A 274 -0.80 10.60 -7.71
CA THR A 274 -1.31 11.80 -7.06
C THR A 274 -2.42 11.41 -6.09
N SER A 275 -2.38 11.89 -4.85
CA SER A 275 -3.34 11.45 -3.84
C SER A 275 -3.63 12.54 -2.83
N ARG A 276 -4.88 12.63 -2.38
CA ARG A 276 -5.18 13.40 -1.17
C ARG A 276 -4.65 12.72 0.10
N TRP A 277 -4.31 11.44 0.00
CA TRP A 277 -3.76 10.65 1.09
C TRP A 277 -2.36 10.12 0.76
N CYS A 278 -2.16 8.85 0.45
CA CYS A 278 -0.83 8.29 0.21
C CYS A 278 -0.63 7.83 -1.23
N ALA A 279 0.59 8.03 -1.77
CA ALA A 279 0.95 7.44 -3.04
C ALA A 279 0.98 5.91 -2.94
N ILE A 280 1.62 5.38 -1.90
CA ILE A 280 1.54 3.96 -1.54
C ILE A 280 1.39 3.80 -0.03
N ARG A 281 0.50 2.91 0.37
CA ARG A 281 0.27 2.56 1.76
C ARG A 281 0.25 1.06 1.95
N ILE A 282 1.08 0.56 2.86
CA ILE A 282 1.27 -0.85 3.13
C ILE A 282 0.83 -1.12 4.56
N GLY A 283 -0.28 -1.81 4.71
CA GLY A 283 -0.66 -2.52 5.88
C GLY A 283 -1.32 -1.84 7.05
N PRO A 284 -1.99 -0.67 7.02
CA PRO A 284 -2.63 -0.20 8.26
C PRO A 284 -3.72 -1.15 8.73
N GLU A 285 -4.49 -1.71 7.83
CA GLU A 285 -5.62 -2.60 8.11
C GLU A 285 -5.25 -4.03 7.73
N SER A 286 -4.22 -4.58 8.39
CA SER A 286 -3.66 -5.85 7.94
C SER A 286 -3.23 -6.75 9.09
N PHE A 287 -3.44 -8.04 8.88
CA PHE A 287 -2.99 -9.12 9.76
C PHE A 287 -1.98 -10.05 9.09
N GLY A 288 -2.07 -10.22 7.78
CA GLY A 288 -1.14 -11.05 7.00
C GLY A 288 0.10 -10.29 6.54
N ALA A 289 1.17 -11.01 6.35
CA ALA A 289 2.48 -10.47 6.01
C ALA A 289 2.53 -9.77 4.64
N THR A 290 3.50 -8.83 4.50
CA THR A 290 3.94 -8.31 3.19
C THR A 290 5.40 -8.68 3.00
N ARG A 291 5.74 -9.32 1.88
CA ARG A 291 7.10 -9.78 1.58
C ARG A 291 7.48 -9.56 0.12
N ARG A 292 8.75 -9.23 -0.10
CA ARG A 292 9.33 -9.12 -1.45
C ARG A 292 8.55 -8.16 -2.34
N LEU A 293 8.49 -6.90 -1.88
CA LEU A 293 7.91 -5.80 -2.65
C LEU A 293 9.04 -4.93 -3.23
N THR A 294 8.94 -4.65 -4.51
CA THR A 294 9.82 -3.69 -5.19
C THR A 294 8.99 -2.61 -5.87
N MET A 295 9.30 -1.34 -5.57
CA MET A 295 8.72 -0.19 -6.26
C MET A 295 9.84 0.67 -6.84
N ARG A 296 9.76 1.00 -8.14
CA ARG A 296 10.82 1.74 -8.81
C ARG A 296 10.35 2.63 -9.94
N ASN A 297 11.15 3.67 -10.24
CA ASN A 297 10.89 4.57 -11.38
C ASN A 297 9.51 5.22 -11.31
N CYS A 298 9.12 5.72 -10.15
CA CYS A 298 7.80 6.31 -9.92
C CYS A 298 7.89 7.80 -9.57
N THR A 299 6.82 8.53 -9.85
CA THR A 299 6.69 9.94 -9.50
C THR A 299 5.47 10.14 -8.61
N PHE A 300 5.68 10.80 -7.46
CA PHE A 300 4.60 11.16 -6.53
C PHE A 300 4.42 12.68 -6.54
N THR A 301 3.20 13.12 -6.75
CA THR A 301 2.91 14.54 -6.83
C THR A 301 1.67 14.86 -6.00
N ASN A 302 1.78 15.90 -5.16
CA ASN A 302 0.64 16.41 -4.42
C ASN A 302 -0.03 15.35 -3.52
N CYS A 303 0.80 14.66 -2.71
CA CYS A 303 0.34 13.63 -1.77
C CYS A 303 0.50 14.09 -0.32
N GLN A 304 -0.41 13.67 0.57
CA GLN A 304 -0.21 13.83 2.02
C GLN A 304 0.94 12.92 2.50
N GLY A 305 0.97 11.67 2.04
CA GLY A 305 2.05 10.72 2.31
C GLY A 305 2.66 10.16 1.03
N GLY A 306 3.98 9.98 1.02
CA GLY A 306 4.68 9.28 -0.06
C GLY A 306 4.59 7.76 0.13
N ILE A 307 5.54 7.20 0.89
CA ILE A 307 5.62 5.77 1.20
C ILE A 307 5.27 5.59 2.68
N LYS A 308 4.17 4.90 2.95
CA LYS A 308 3.77 4.52 4.30
C LYS A 308 3.79 3.00 4.46
N ILE A 309 4.58 2.52 5.42
CA ILE A 309 4.72 1.11 5.81
C ILE A 309 4.27 0.99 7.25
N GLU A 310 3.13 0.33 7.47
CA GLU A 310 2.50 0.27 8.78
C GLU A 310 2.23 -1.18 9.18
N SER A 311 2.78 -1.61 10.29
CA SER A 311 2.43 -2.87 10.94
C SER A 311 1.65 -2.59 12.21
N THR A 312 0.34 -2.77 12.17
CA THR A 312 -0.58 -2.38 13.26
C THR A 312 -1.36 -3.55 13.83
N GLY A 313 -1.50 -4.65 13.09
CA GLY A 313 -2.20 -5.88 13.49
C GLY A 313 -1.28 -7.06 13.81
N GLY A 314 0.00 -6.80 14.11
CA GLY A 314 0.97 -7.86 14.44
C GLY A 314 1.64 -8.53 13.23
N GLN A 315 1.36 -8.03 12.02
CA GLN A 315 1.90 -8.62 10.79
C GLN A 315 3.39 -8.35 10.60
N THR A 316 4.04 -9.22 9.84
CA THR A 316 5.42 -9.05 9.37
C THR A 316 5.44 -8.30 8.05
N GLN A 317 6.35 -7.32 7.94
CA GLN A 317 6.65 -6.62 6.70
C GLN A 317 8.14 -6.71 6.44
N GLU A 318 8.56 -7.37 5.37
CA GLU A 318 9.98 -7.66 5.15
C GLU A 318 10.37 -7.68 3.66
N ASP A 319 11.63 -7.36 3.41
CA ASP A 319 12.23 -7.35 2.08
C ASP A 319 11.50 -6.37 1.13
N LEU A 320 11.36 -5.11 1.58
CA LEU A 320 10.72 -4.05 0.83
C LEU A 320 11.76 -3.10 0.24
N SER A 321 11.68 -2.80 -1.04
CA SER A 321 12.64 -1.95 -1.76
C SER A 321 11.93 -0.86 -2.57
N PHE A 322 12.38 0.37 -2.41
CA PHE A 322 11.86 1.56 -3.07
C PHE A 322 13.02 2.32 -3.71
N SER A 323 13.01 2.48 -5.05
CA SER A 323 14.14 3.09 -5.74
C SER A 323 13.72 3.99 -6.92
N ASN A 324 14.58 4.98 -7.22
CA ASN A 324 14.35 5.92 -8.32
C ASN A 324 12.97 6.58 -8.25
N ILE A 325 12.68 7.26 -7.14
CA ILE A 325 11.39 7.90 -6.91
C ILE A 325 11.58 9.41 -6.77
N GLU A 326 10.78 10.17 -7.51
CA GLU A 326 10.71 11.61 -7.36
C GLU A 326 9.40 12.02 -6.66
N MET A 327 9.52 12.89 -5.65
CA MET A 327 8.38 13.39 -4.88
C MET A 327 8.32 14.91 -4.93
N THR A 328 7.19 15.46 -5.31
CA THR A 328 6.95 16.92 -5.34
C THR A 328 5.64 17.24 -4.64
N LYS A 329 5.66 18.21 -3.71
CA LYS A 329 4.50 18.54 -2.87
C LYS A 329 3.97 17.31 -2.12
N VAL A 330 4.85 16.58 -1.47
CA VAL A 330 4.52 15.47 -0.58
C VAL A 330 4.78 15.93 0.85
N CYS A 331 3.78 15.81 1.73
CA CYS A 331 3.94 16.29 3.11
C CYS A 331 4.86 15.39 3.92
N GLN A 332 4.57 14.11 4.01
CA GLN A 332 5.41 13.14 4.70
C GLN A 332 5.97 12.11 3.72
N PRO A 333 7.26 12.21 3.33
CA PRO A 333 7.80 11.39 2.25
C PRO A 333 7.89 9.90 2.63
N ILE A 334 8.33 9.60 3.86
CA ILE A 334 8.52 8.23 4.33
C ILE A 334 8.03 8.11 5.76
N MET A 335 7.16 7.11 6.01
CA MET A 335 6.78 6.68 7.35
C MET A 335 6.87 5.15 7.44
N VAL A 336 7.63 4.65 8.40
CA VAL A 336 7.72 3.22 8.75
C VAL A 336 7.30 3.09 10.19
N LEU A 337 6.17 2.41 10.44
CA LEU A 337 5.53 2.35 11.75
C LEU A 337 5.20 0.92 12.15
N ALA A 338 5.74 0.46 13.28
CA ALA A 338 5.28 -0.74 13.96
C ALA A 338 4.56 -0.37 15.26
N SER A 339 3.28 -0.64 15.34
CA SER A 339 2.47 -0.30 16.51
C SER A 339 1.44 -1.39 16.82
N ARG A 340 0.69 -1.19 17.89
CA ARG A 340 -0.46 -2.03 18.26
C ARG A 340 -1.70 -1.20 18.05
N PHE A 341 -2.45 -1.50 17.04
CA PHE A 341 -3.64 -0.73 16.73
C PHE A 341 -4.88 -1.61 16.69
N ALA A 342 -5.90 -1.24 17.44
CA ALA A 342 -7.21 -1.87 17.32
C ALA A 342 -8.11 -0.97 16.48
N PHE A 343 -8.47 -1.42 15.28
CA PHE A 343 -9.29 -0.65 14.34
C PHE A 343 -10.78 -0.58 14.69
N SER A 344 -11.28 -1.36 15.61
CA SER A 344 -12.69 -1.34 15.96
C SER A 344 -12.94 -1.35 17.48
N LYS A 345 -14.08 -0.82 17.86
CA LYS A 345 -14.56 -0.91 19.25
C LYS A 345 -14.72 -2.36 19.73
N HIS A 346 -14.83 -3.32 18.80
CA HIS A 346 -14.93 -4.74 19.09
C HIS A 346 -13.57 -5.41 19.36
N HIS A 347 -12.46 -4.78 18.95
CA HIS A 347 -11.09 -5.29 19.20
C HIS A 347 -10.44 -4.73 20.47
N GLN A 348 -11.17 -3.97 21.25
CA GLN A 348 -10.70 -3.53 22.57
C GLN A 348 -10.45 -4.70 23.54
N THR A 349 -10.92 -5.90 23.18
CA THR A 349 -10.75 -7.12 23.96
C THR A 349 -9.49 -7.91 23.66
N ARG A 350 -8.87 -7.71 22.49
CA ARG A 350 -7.59 -8.35 22.13
C ARG A 350 -6.64 -7.33 21.55
N ARG A 351 -5.53 -7.11 22.26
CA ARG A 351 -4.45 -6.28 21.77
C ARG A 351 -3.54 -7.12 20.86
N PRO A 352 -3.39 -6.78 19.57
CA PRO A 352 -2.50 -7.54 18.69
C PRO A 352 -1.06 -7.40 19.20
N PRO A 353 -0.16 -8.37 18.94
CA PRO A 353 1.27 -8.18 19.18
C PRO A 353 1.80 -7.02 18.32
N ILE A 354 2.94 -6.45 18.72
CA ILE A 354 3.65 -5.53 17.81
C ILE A 354 4.19 -6.36 16.66
N GLY A 355 3.93 -5.93 15.43
CA GLY A 355 4.44 -6.62 14.26
C GLY A 355 5.93 -6.36 14.02
N HIS A 356 6.47 -7.04 13.02
CA HIS A 356 7.88 -6.96 12.66
C HIS A 356 8.03 -6.25 11.33
N ILE A 357 8.89 -5.24 11.28
CA ILE A 357 9.30 -4.60 10.02
C ILE A 357 10.81 -4.73 9.92
N ARG A 358 11.29 -5.30 8.79
CA ARG A 358 12.72 -5.49 8.59
C ARG A 358 13.13 -5.50 7.12
N ASN A 359 14.41 -5.22 6.87
CA ASN A 359 15.01 -5.22 5.53
C ASN A 359 14.27 -4.27 4.57
N VAL A 360 14.16 -3.01 4.96
CA VAL A 360 13.53 -1.96 4.13
C VAL A 360 14.61 -1.09 3.52
N ARG A 361 14.56 -0.89 2.19
CA ARG A 361 15.55 -0.11 1.46
C ARG A 361 14.90 1.04 0.71
N PHE A 362 15.49 2.23 0.86
CA PHE A 362 15.15 3.43 0.13
C PHE A 362 16.39 3.90 -0.61
N GLU A 363 16.35 3.92 -1.94
CA GLU A 363 17.52 4.18 -2.79
C GLU A 363 17.18 5.18 -3.89
N HIS A 364 18.07 6.16 -4.14
CA HIS A 364 17.92 7.16 -5.21
C HIS A 364 16.55 7.87 -5.16
N ILE A 365 16.18 8.43 -4.01
CA ILE A 365 14.91 9.15 -3.85
C ILE A 365 15.17 10.64 -3.69
N LYS A 366 14.45 11.45 -4.47
CA LYS A 366 14.43 12.91 -4.33
C LYS A 366 13.05 13.37 -3.88
N ALA A 367 13.02 14.30 -2.93
CA ALA A 367 11.75 14.86 -2.45
C ALA A 367 11.85 16.36 -2.18
N ALA A 368 11.00 17.14 -2.85
CA ALA A 368 10.67 18.50 -2.48
C ALA A 368 9.39 18.47 -1.62
N ILE A 369 9.61 18.56 -0.31
CA ILE A 369 8.57 18.33 0.70
C ILE A 369 7.88 19.67 0.96
N SER A 370 6.57 19.68 0.89
CA SER A 370 5.76 20.86 1.17
C SER A 370 4.30 20.47 1.36
N PHE A 371 3.47 21.43 1.78
CA PHE A 371 2.02 21.22 1.74
C PHE A 371 1.59 20.91 0.31
N GLY A 372 0.90 19.80 0.12
CA GLY A 372 0.19 19.50 -1.10
C GLY A 372 -0.99 20.45 -1.23
N GLY A 373 -1.08 21.21 -2.32
CA GLY A 373 -2.05 22.31 -2.47
C GLY A 373 -3.53 21.89 -2.40
N ASP A 374 -3.83 20.62 -2.59
CA ASP A 374 -5.19 20.08 -2.65
C ASP A 374 -5.54 19.12 -1.51
N VAL A 375 -4.68 18.98 -0.54
CA VAL A 375 -4.97 18.02 0.54
C VAL A 375 -6.12 18.50 1.44
N GLY A 376 -6.74 19.64 1.10
CA GLY A 376 -7.96 20.16 1.72
C GLY A 376 -7.84 20.50 3.21
N ARG A 377 -6.67 20.24 3.77
CA ARG A 377 -6.32 20.35 5.18
C ARG A 377 -4.98 21.06 5.38
N GLY A 378 -4.43 21.69 4.36
CA GLY A 378 -3.12 22.33 4.35
C GLY A 378 -3.00 23.59 5.20
N LYS A 379 -3.63 23.61 6.37
CA LYS A 379 -3.38 24.62 7.39
C LYS A 379 -2.15 24.21 8.19
N ALA A 380 -1.35 25.16 8.59
CA ALA A 380 -0.13 24.92 9.36
C ALA A 380 -0.38 24.16 10.69
N ASP A 381 -1.59 24.21 11.19
CA ASP A 381 -2.07 23.56 12.41
C ASP A 381 -2.77 22.20 12.17
N ASP A 382 -2.88 21.75 10.90
CA ASP A 382 -3.49 20.45 10.60
C ASP A 382 -2.55 19.32 11.05
N PRO A 383 -2.99 18.42 11.92
CA PRO A 383 -2.18 17.30 12.40
C PRO A 383 -1.72 16.36 11.29
N PHE A 384 -2.34 16.43 10.11
CA PHE A 384 -1.93 15.66 8.93
C PHE A 384 -0.81 16.31 8.10
N SER A 385 -0.45 17.54 8.39
CA SER A 385 0.57 18.31 7.67
C SER A 385 1.95 18.18 8.33
N ARG A 386 2.41 16.95 8.52
CA ARG A 386 3.72 16.67 9.11
C ARG A 386 4.73 16.36 8.05
N PHE A 387 5.87 17.00 8.14
CA PHE A 387 6.88 16.93 7.07
C PHE A 387 7.98 15.91 7.34
N CYS A 388 8.36 15.68 8.59
CA CYS A 388 9.46 14.81 8.95
C CYS A 388 9.20 13.35 8.57
N SER A 389 10.19 12.70 7.99
CA SER A 389 10.21 11.23 7.82
C SER A 389 10.34 10.54 9.18
N ALA A 390 9.78 9.34 9.32
CA ALA A 390 9.81 8.61 10.57
C ALA A 390 10.03 7.11 10.38
N VAL A 391 10.86 6.51 11.26
CA VAL A 391 11.00 5.06 11.41
C VAL A 391 10.81 4.76 12.90
N VAL A 392 9.64 4.28 13.27
CA VAL A 392 9.20 4.26 14.66
C VAL A 392 8.50 2.96 15.00
N SER A 393 8.95 2.28 16.05
CA SER A 393 8.22 1.20 16.69
C SER A 393 7.64 1.63 18.04
N ALA A 394 6.52 1.04 18.41
CA ALA A 394 5.98 1.12 19.75
C ALA A 394 6.93 0.45 20.78
N PRO A 395 6.87 0.82 22.07
CA PRO A 395 7.64 0.18 23.11
C PRO A 395 7.46 -1.35 23.13
N GLY A 396 8.57 -2.07 23.21
CA GLY A 396 8.61 -3.54 23.18
C GLY A 396 8.70 -4.15 21.77
N GLY A 397 8.60 -3.35 20.70
CA GLY A 397 8.88 -3.76 19.31
C GLY A 397 10.15 -3.13 18.76
N TRP A 398 10.57 -3.61 17.59
CA TRP A 398 11.74 -3.10 16.87
C TRP A 398 11.47 -3.06 15.37
N ILE A 399 12.06 -2.03 14.72
CA ILE A 399 12.21 -2.01 13.27
C ILE A 399 13.68 -2.25 12.97
N GLU A 400 13.98 -3.20 12.07
CA GLU A 400 15.33 -3.71 11.87
C GLU A 400 15.81 -3.57 10.42
N ASN A 401 17.09 -3.23 10.24
CA ASN A 401 17.76 -3.17 8.94
C ASN A 401 17.04 -2.25 7.94
N VAL A 402 16.98 -0.97 8.25
CA VAL A 402 16.46 0.06 7.33
C VAL A 402 17.61 0.85 6.73
N SER A 403 17.65 0.96 5.41
CA SER A 403 18.69 1.72 4.72
C SER A 403 18.13 2.83 3.85
N PHE A 404 18.86 3.95 3.85
CA PHE A 404 18.64 5.11 3.03
C PHE A 404 19.94 5.38 2.25
N SER A 405 19.92 5.24 0.92
CA SER A 405 21.09 5.43 0.07
C SER A 405 20.77 6.42 -1.06
N ASP A 406 21.67 7.37 -1.28
CA ASP A 406 21.51 8.39 -2.34
C ASP A 406 20.17 9.14 -2.25
N ILE A 407 19.85 9.65 -1.06
CA ILE A 407 18.62 10.39 -0.77
C ILE A 407 18.88 11.90 -0.83
N ASP A 408 17.94 12.66 -1.40
CA ASP A 408 18.01 14.12 -1.48
C ASP A 408 16.65 14.72 -1.12
N PHE A 409 16.49 15.18 0.14
CA PHE A 409 15.24 15.68 0.68
C PHE A 409 15.35 17.14 1.11
N SER A 410 14.46 18.00 0.59
CA SER A 410 14.28 19.38 1.02
C SER A 410 12.98 19.53 1.78
N TYR A 411 13.05 20.03 3.02
CA TYR A 411 11.95 20.22 3.95
C TYR A 411 11.66 21.72 4.15
N PRO A 412 10.43 22.09 4.50
CA PRO A 412 10.08 23.49 4.74
C PRO A 412 10.84 24.13 5.91
N GLY A 413 11.24 23.34 6.92
CA GLY A 413 11.82 23.88 8.16
C GLY A 413 10.78 24.59 9.02
N GLY A 414 11.25 25.45 9.94
CA GLY A 414 10.39 26.26 10.81
C GLY A 414 10.06 25.61 12.15
N GLY A 415 10.76 24.56 12.54
CA GLY A 415 10.60 23.91 13.84
C GLY A 415 11.04 24.78 15.01
N THR A 416 10.33 24.68 16.14
CA THR A 416 10.55 25.48 17.35
C THR A 416 11.46 24.77 18.35
N ALA A 417 12.01 25.53 19.31
CA ALA A 417 12.79 24.98 20.42
C ALA A 417 11.97 24.03 21.31
N GLU A 418 10.66 24.28 21.46
CA GLU A 418 9.75 23.42 22.18
C GLU A 418 9.61 22.06 21.49
N GLN A 419 9.43 22.07 20.16
CA GLN A 419 9.41 20.84 19.37
C GLN A 419 10.74 20.07 19.45
N ALA A 420 11.87 20.78 19.38
CA ALA A 420 13.21 20.20 19.52
C ALA A 420 13.47 19.51 20.86
N ALA A 421 12.81 19.98 21.92
CA ALA A 421 12.94 19.43 23.29
C ALA A 421 12.10 18.17 23.52
N ARG A 422 11.17 17.85 22.62
CA ARG A 422 10.30 16.64 22.71
C ARG A 422 11.00 15.45 22.08
N LEU A 423 11.82 14.74 22.83
CA LEU A 423 12.44 13.50 22.32
C LEU A 423 11.47 12.32 22.24
N ASP A 424 10.37 12.38 22.97
CA ASP A 424 9.34 11.35 23.01
C ASP A 424 8.05 11.79 22.32
N VAL A 425 7.56 10.95 21.42
CA VAL A 425 6.28 11.08 20.72
C VAL A 425 5.36 9.87 20.98
N GLY A 426 5.66 9.11 22.05
CA GLY A 426 5.15 7.76 22.27
C GLY A 426 3.73 7.62 22.72
N GLU A 427 3.16 8.62 23.36
CA GLU A 427 1.82 8.47 23.97
C GLU A 427 0.71 8.19 22.94
N LEU A 428 0.90 8.56 21.68
CA LEU A 428 -0.11 8.33 20.65
C LEU A 428 0.00 7.02 19.90
N LEU A 429 1.17 6.39 19.89
CA LEU A 429 1.33 5.05 19.31
C LEU A 429 0.48 4.00 20.04
N GLU A 430 -0.03 4.35 21.21
CA GLU A 430 -0.81 3.47 22.07
C GLU A 430 -2.29 3.89 22.16
N ALA A 431 -2.67 5.02 21.56
CA ALA A 431 -4.04 5.51 21.64
C ALA A 431 -4.96 4.83 20.63
N PHE A 432 -6.02 4.23 21.10
CA PHE A 432 -7.01 3.44 20.36
C PHE A 432 -8.05 4.27 19.58
N GLU A 433 -7.84 5.55 19.32
CA GLU A 433 -8.81 6.36 18.61
C GLU A 433 -8.58 6.33 17.10
N TYR A 434 -9.62 6.03 16.35
CA TYR A 434 -9.63 5.86 14.89
C TYR A 434 -8.90 6.96 14.10
N ILE A 435 -8.94 8.20 14.56
CA ILE A 435 -8.28 9.33 13.90
C ILE A 435 -6.76 9.33 14.09
N LYS A 436 -6.26 8.66 15.11
CA LYS A 436 -4.85 8.68 15.51
C LYS A 436 -3.97 7.68 14.76
N TRP A 437 -4.56 6.71 14.07
CA TRP A 437 -3.81 5.79 13.21
C TRP A 437 -3.23 6.48 11.96
N ALA A 438 -3.93 7.48 11.43
CA ALA A 438 -3.46 8.24 10.28
C ALA A 438 -2.35 9.23 10.63
N VAL A 439 -2.30 9.63 11.90
CA VAL A 439 -1.33 10.57 12.45
C VAL A 439 -0.85 10.01 13.79
N PRO A 440 0.09 9.06 13.75
CA PRO A 440 0.49 8.33 14.95
C PRO A 440 1.27 9.17 15.97
N PHE A 441 1.45 10.46 15.72
CA PHE A 441 2.24 11.34 16.57
C PHE A 441 1.43 12.54 17.04
N ASP A 442 1.57 12.90 18.31
CA ASP A 442 1.00 14.12 18.86
C ASP A 442 1.94 15.31 18.65
N GLY A 443 1.53 16.22 17.81
CA GLY A 443 2.33 17.38 17.45
C GLY A 443 3.46 17.06 16.46
N GLU A 444 4.30 18.04 16.19
CA GLU A 444 5.46 17.92 15.32
C GLU A 444 6.54 17.01 15.94
N LEU A 445 7.26 16.31 15.07
CA LEU A 445 8.37 15.48 15.49
C LEU A 445 9.59 16.33 15.92
N PRO A 446 10.44 15.83 16.81
CA PRO A 446 11.61 16.57 17.31
C PRO A 446 12.78 16.66 16.31
N ALA A 447 12.60 16.15 15.11
CA ALA A 447 13.55 16.23 14.01
C ALA A 447 13.01 17.04 12.84
N SER A 448 13.89 17.75 12.14
CA SER A 448 13.48 18.45 10.93
C SER A 448 13.40 17.54 9.71
N ALA A 449 14.11 16.41 9.68
CA ALA A 449 14.18 15.50 8.53
C ALA A 449 13.82 14.04 8.85
N LEU A 450 14.43 13.42 9.86
CA LEU A 450 14.23 12.01 10.16
C LEU A 450 14.13 11.73 11.66
N TYR A 451 13.05 11.12 12.08
CA TYR A 451 12.85 10.66 13.46
C TYR A 451 12.96 9.15 13.58
N LEU A 452 13.77 8.67 14.54
CA LEU A 452 14.07 7.26 14.76
C LEU A 452 13.65 6.85 16.17
N ARG A 453 12.88 5.76 16.31
CA ARG A 453 12.54 5.24 17.65
C ARG A 453 12.41 3.72 17.67
N HIS A 454 13.03 3.08 18.64
CA HIS A 454 13.08 1.61 18.77
C HIS A 454 13.53 0.93 17.46
N VAL A 455 14.70 1.31 16.97
CA VAL A 455 15.26 0.83 15.70
C VAL A 455 16.59 0.12 15.91
N LYS A 456 16.86 -0.89 15.05
CA LYS A 456 18.14 -1.61 15.01
C LYS A 456 18.68 -1.66 13.60
N GLY A 457 19.96 -1.29 13.44
CA GLY A 457 20.65 -1.41 12.16
C GLY A 457 20.12 -0.43 11.11
N VAL A 458 20.02 0.85 11.45
CA VAL A 458 19.69 1.91 10.47
C VAL A 458 20.95 2.44 9.81
N ARG A 459 20.95 2.54 8.48
CA ARG A 459 22.07 3.05 7.69
C ARG A 459 21.61 4.20 6.81
N LEU A 460 22.33 5.32 6.89
CA LEU A 460 22.23 6.46 5.97
C LEU A 460 23.55 6.58 5.20
N GLU A 461 23.50 6.49 3.87
CA GLU A 461 24.67 6.56 2.99
C GLU A 461 24.43 7.54 1.84
N ASN A 462 25.28 8.54 1.69
CA ASN A 462 25.14 9.62 0.68
C ASN A 462 23.77 10.33 0.77
N VAL A 463 23.37 10.71 1.96
CA VAL A 463 22.06 11.33 2.23
C VAL A 463 22.23 12.85 2.33
N ARG A 464 21.39 13.59 1.62
CA ARG A 464 21.29 15.04 1.69
C ARG A 464 19.97 15.47 2.28
N PHE A 465 20.04 16.28 3.34
CA PHE A 465 18.90 16.95 3.93
C PHE A 465 19.06 18.46 3.78
N ALA A 466 18.00 19.16 3.44
CA ALA A 466 17.94 20.59 3.47
C ALA A 466 16.69 21.08 4.17
N VAL A 467 16.77 22.22 4.87
CA VAL A 467 15.61 22.95 5.37
C VAL A 467 15.60 24.36 4.75
N GLU A 468 14.42 24.81 4.31
CA GLU A 468 14.28 26.10 3.61
C GLU A 468 14.22 27.30 4.58
N LYS A 469 13.66 27.08 5.78
CA LYS A 469 13.52 28.09 6.84
C LYS A 469 14.39 27.73 8.04
N PRO A 470 14.77 28.72 8.88
CA PRO A 470 15.41 28.44 10.17
C PRO A 470 14.62 27.40 10.96
N ASP A 471 15.32 26.43 11.56
CA ASP A 471 14.72 25.34 12.31
C ASP A 471 15.53 25.09 13.60
N ALA A 472 14.86 25.02 14.73
CA ALA A 472 15.52 24.80 16.02
C ALA A 472 15.80 23.31 16.33
N ARG A 473 15.34 22.39 15.46
CA ARG A 473 15.52 20.96 15.64
C ARG A 473 16.81 20.49 14.96
N ALA A 474 17.41 19.41 15.46
CA ALA A 474 18.39 18.65 14.70
C ALA A 474 17.76 18.00 13.46
N PHE A 475 18.55 17.69 12.45
CA PHE A 475 18.03 17.02 11.25
C PHE A 475 17.54 15.61 11.57
N ILE A 476 18.26 14.89 12.39
CA ILE A 476 17.91 13.56 12.87
C ILE A 476 17.67 13.66 14.38
N ALA A 477 16.58 13.12 14.87
CA ALA A 477 16.38 12.90 16.29
C ALA A 477 15.94 11.46 16.55
N GLY A 478 16.21 10.95 17.73
CA GLY A 478 15.83 9.58 18.01
C GLY A 478 15.90 9.18 19.47
N ASP A 479 15.21 8.06 19.77
CA ASP A 479 15.15 7.44 21.06
C ASP A 479 15.25 5.91 20.93
N ASN A 480 16.09 5.28 21.75
CA ASN A 480 16.35 3.84 21.73
C ASN A 480 16.79 3.35 20.33
N VAL A 481 17.94 3.87 19.90
CA VAL A 481 18.54 3.62 18.57
C VAL A 481 19.76 2.71 18.73
N GLN A 482 19.80 1.56 18.07
CA GLN A 482 20.90 0.61 18.12
C GLN A 482 21.49 0.36 16.72
N GLY A 483 22.80 0.50 16.57
CA GLY A 483 23.47 0.25 15.30
C GLY A 483 23.12 1.28 14.22
N LEU A 484 23.30 2.58 14.48
CA LEU A 484 23.13 3.64 13.50
C LEU A 484 24.44 3.90 12.79
N THR A 485 24.41 3.83 11.44
CA THR A 485 25.56 4.23 10.61
C THR A 485 25.18 5.48 9.79
N LEU A 486 25.98 6.54 9.93
CA LEU A 486 25.90 7.76 9.14
C LEU A 486 27.17 7.85 8.30
N GLN A 487 27.06 7.79 6.97
CA GLN A 487 28.18 7.89 6.05
C GLN A 487 27.88 8.87 4.91
N GLY A 488 28.69 9.94 4.80
CA GLY A 488 28.49 10.94 3.77
C GLY A 488 27.15 11.68 3.87
N VAL A 489 26.67 11.90 5.10
CA VAL A 489 25.42 12.64 5.34
C VAL A 489 25.71 14.14 5.34
N VAL A 490 25.06 14.87 4.46
CA VAL A 490 25.19 16.33 4.32
C VAL A 490 23.86 17.00 4.65
N ALA A 491 23.87 17.89 5.60
CA ALA A 491 22.68 18.64 6.00
C ALA A 491 22.89 20.15 5.77
N ARG A 492 21.88 20.86 5.26
CA ARG A 492 21.92 22.30 4.98
C ARG A 492 20.79 23.05 5.63
N ALA A 493 21.08 24.18 6.25
CA ALA A 493 20.10 25.09 6.85
C ALA A 493 20.48 26.56 6.59
N PRO A 494 19.51 27.47 6.44
CA PRO A 494 19.76 28.89 6.22
C PRO A 494 20.24 29.63 7.48
N ALA A 495 20.20 28.97 8.64
CA ALA A 495 20.61 29.50 9.94
C ALA A 495 21.18 28.38 10.83
N PRO A 496 21.94 28.71 11.89
CA PRO A 496 22.46 27.72 12.81
C PRO A 496 21.40 26.79 13.37
N VAL A 497 21.70 25.50 13.36
CA VAL A 497 20.89 24.40 13.94
C VAL A 497 21.68 23.76 15.08
N PRO A 498 21.07 22.96 15.97
CA PRO A 498 21.79 22.30 17.06
C PRO A 498 22.90 21.35 16.57
N GLY A 499 22.68 20.67 15.45
CA GLY A 499 23.62 19.71 14.84
C GLY A 499 22.92 18.76 13.89
N LEU A 500 23.64 17.70 13.46
CA LEU A 500 23.07 16.70 12.55
C LEU A 500 22.12 15.77 13.27
N ALA A 501 22.54 15.11 14.36
CA ALA A 501 21.76 14.09 15.04
C ALA A 501 21.71 14.30 16.55
N LYS A 502 20.51 14.23 17.14
CA LYS A 502 20.24 14.29 18.57
C LYS A 502 19.55 13.01 19.02
N LEU A 503 20.27 12.15 19.73
CA LEU A 503 19.81 10.81 20.07
C LEU A 503 19.83 10.60 21.58
N ALA A 504 18.73 10.07 22.12
CA ALA A 504 18.67 9.53 23.47
C ALA A 504 18.77 8.00 23.43
N ASP A 505 19.44 7.42 24.42
CA ASP A 505 19.57 5.97 24.59
C ASP A 505 20.06 5.27 23.30
N ALA A 506 21.14 5.81 22.72
CA ALA A 506 21.72 5.28 21.49
C ALA A 506 22.96 4.40 21.79
N LYS A 507 23.12 3.31 21.03
CA LYS A 507 24.26 2.40 21.09
C LYS A 507 24.77 2.08 19.69
N ASP A 508 26.09 1.83 19.59
CA ASP A 508 26.75 1.43 18.34
C ASP A 508 26.47 2.43 17.20
N VAL A 509 26.65 3.71 17.48
CA VAL A 509 26.51 4.79 16.49
C VAL A 509 27.88 5.04 15.85
N THR A 510 27.93 5.00 14.53
CA THR A 510 29.13 5.32 13.75
C THR A 510 28.84 6.46 12.79
N GLU A 511 29.78 7.39 12.67
CA GLU A 511 29.69 8.49 11.74
C GLU A 511 30.99 8.61 10.92
N LYS A 512 30.84 8.93 9.65
CA LYS A 512 31.97 9.18 8.75
C LYS A 512 31.59 10.15 7.65
N ASP A 513 32.46 11.14 7.40
CA ASP A 513 32.31 12.11 6.31
C ASP A 513 30.94 12.84 6.35
N CYS A 514 30.46 13.17 7.57
CA CYS A 514 29.18 13.88 7.79
C CYS A 514 29.44 15.38 7.95
N GLN A 515 28.53 16.21 7.42
CA GLN A 515 28.67 17.68 7.42
C GLN A 515 27.32 18.38 7.68
N VAL A 516 27.38 19.50 8.39
CA VAL A 516 26.26 20.43 8.55
C VAL A 516 26.68 21.82 8.06
N ASP A 517 26.06 22.30 7.00
CA ASP A 517 26.24 23.62 6.43
C ASP A 517 25.08 24.52 6.87
N CYS A 518 25.34 25.37 7.89
CA CYS A 518 24.33 26.26 8.47
C CYS A 518 24.90 27.64 8.83
N GLY A 519 26.08 28.00 8.27
CA GLY A 519 26.75 29.26 8.57
C GLY A 519 27.47 29.29 9.94
N ALA A 520 27.51 28.16 10.66
CA ALA A 520 28.20 28.01 11.93
C ALA A 520 28.83 26.62 12.03
N VAL A 521 29.84 26.49 12.86
CA VAL A 521 30.40 25.18 13.23
C VAL A 521 29.52 24.54 14.28
N VAL A 522 28.87 23.44 13.94
CA VAL A 522 27.98 22.70 14.83
C VAL A 522 28.41 21.22 14.89
N PRO A 523 28.09 20.51 15.98
CA PRO A 523 28.47 19.10 16.11
C PRO A 523 27.64 18.21 15.18
N VAL A 524 28.24 17.09 14.76
CA VAL A 524 27.49 16.02 14.10
C VAL A 524 26.54 15.37 15.11
N MET A 525 27.04 15.04 16.31
CA MET A 525 26.24 14.45 17.39
C MET A 525 25.94 15.50 18.48
N VAL A 526 24.66 15.64 18.79
CA VAL A 526 24.15 16.55 19.84
C VAL A 526 23.78 15.70 21.06
N THR A 527 24.31 16.07 22.22
CA THR A 527 23.95 15.43 23.48
C THR A 527 22.62 16.01 23.99
N PRO A 528 21.59 15.18 24.27
CA PRO A 528 20.39 15.65 24.93
C PRO A 528 20.70 16.24 26.30
N THR A 529 19.96 17.27 26.71
CA THR A 529 20.08 17.87 28.04
C THR A 529 19.54 16.94 29.15
N GLU A 530 19.97 17.12 30.37
CA GLU A 530 19.45 16.38 31.53
C GLU A 530 17.91 16.53 31.65
N GLU A 531 17.39 17.71 31.37
CA GLU A 531 15.96 18.00 31.43
C GLU A 531 15.19 17.21 30.33
N GLU A 532 15.71 17.13 29.10
CA GLU A 532 15.13 16.33 28.04
C GLU A 532 15.11 14.84 28.37
N LEU A 533 16.21 14.33 28.94
CA LEU A 533 16.31 12.94 29.39
C LEU A 533 15.37 12.64 30.56
N ARG A 534 15.21 13.57 31.50
CA ARG A 534 14.27 13.44 32.62
C ARG A 534 12.82 13.37 32.09
N ARG A 535 12.42 14.26 31.20
CA ARG A 535 11.09 14.25 30.58
C ARG A 535 10.84 12.94 29.82
N LEU A 536 11.82 12.47 29.07
CA LEU A 536 11.75 11.21 28.36
C LEU A 536 11.52 10.02 29.33
N ALA A 537 12.24 9.98 30.46
CA ALA A 537 12.07 8.95 31.45
C ALA A 537 10.68 8.97 32.12
N GLU A 538 10.16 10.15 32.41
CA GLU A 538 8.80 10.34 32.93
C GLU A 538 7.73 9.83 31.94
N LEU A 539 7.86 10.17 30.68
CA LEU A 539 6.95 9.73 29.62
C LEU A 539 7.00 8.21 29.41
N ARG A 540 8.21 7.61 29.40
CA ARG A 540 8.36 6.14 29.33
C ARG A 540 7.67 5.45 30.50
N THR A 541 7.76 6.03 31.69
CA THR A 541 7.10 5.50 32.89
C THR A 541 5.58 5.57 32.77
N ARG A 542 5.03 6.69 32.28
CA ARG A 542 3.59 6.85 32.02
C ARG A 542 3.11 5.89 30.95
N SER A 543 3.82 5.78 29.83
CA SER A 543 3.50 4.83 28.77
C SER A 543 3.48 3.39 29.28
N ALA A 544 4.43 2.97 30.11
CA ALA A 544 4.47 1.63 30.68
C ALA A 544 3.32 1.35 31.68
N VAL A 545 2.82 2.37 32.36
CA VAL A 545 1.63 2.26 33.21
C VAL A 545 0.38 2.09 32.36
N LEU A 546 0.20 2.98 31.37
CA LEU A 546 -0.93 2.93 30.45
C LEU A 546 -0.99 1.61 29.67
N ASP A 547 0.16 1.11 29.23
CA ASP A 547 0.27 -0.17 28.54
C ASP A 547 -0.24 -1.34 29.38
N ARG A 548 0.11 -1.36 30.67
CA ARG A 548 -0.37 -2.36 31.63
C ARG A 548 -1.88 -2.26 31.89
N GLU A 549 -2.40 -1.05 32.04
CA GLU A 549 -3.83 -0.82 32.25
C GLU A 549 -4.67 -1.28 31.06
N ILE A 550 -4.19 -0.99 29.84
CA ILE A 550 -4.85 -1.42 28.61
C ILE A 550 -4.80 -2.95 28.48
N GLN A 551 -3.65 -3.57 28.78
CA GLN A 551 -3.52 -5.02 28.75
C GLN A 551 -4.44 -5.68 29.76
N GLN A 552 -4.52 -5.16 30.98
CA GLN A 552 -5.43 -5.67 32.00
C GLN A 552 -6.90 -5.61 31.56
N LYS A 553 -7.33 -4.50 30.98
CA LYS A 553 -8.69 -4.36 30.44
C LYS A 553 -8.96 -5.35 29.31
N ALA A 554 -7.99 -5.60 28.43
CA ALA A 554 -8.10 -6.59 27.37
C ALA A 554 -8.26 -8.01 27.94
N ASP A 555 -7.44 -8.37 28.94
CA ASP A 555 -7.49 -9.68 29.61
C ASP A 555 -8.81 -9.90 30.35
N GLU A 556 -9.34 -8.87 31.02
CA GLU A 556 -10.64 -8.91 31.69
C GLU A 556 -11.80 -9.11 30.70
N ALA A 557 -11.75 -8.42 29.56
CA ALA A 557 -12.75 -8.56 28.51
C ALA A 557 -12.72 -9.96 27.85
N ASP A 558 -11.53 -10.51 27.59
CA ASP A 558 -11.35 -11.89 27.11
C ASP A 558 -11.90 -12.93 28.09
N ALA A 559 -11.66 -12.71 29.39
CA ALA A 559 -12.18 -13.59 30.44
C ALA A 559 -13.71 -13.53 30.52
N ALA A 560 -14.31 -12.35 30.36
CA ALA A 560 -15.76 -12.16 30.32
C ALA A 560 -16.40 -12.84 29.09
N ALA A 561 -15.78 -12.68 27.90
CA ALA A 561 -16.25 -13.31 26.67
C ALA A 561 -16.22 -14.86 26.76
N LYS A 562 -15.17 -15.43 27.36
CA LYS A 562 -15.08 -16.88 27.60
C LYS A 562 -16.14 -17.42 28.58
N LYS A 563 -16.61 -16.59 29.52
CA LYS A 563 -17.69 -16.97 30.46
C LYS A 563 -19.06 -16.96 29.80
N THR A 564 -19.29 -16.06 28.84
CA THR A 564 -20.55 -15.96 28.10
C THR A 564 -20.64 -16.95 26.92
N ALA A 565 -19.52 -17.49 26.45
CA ALA A 565 -19.43 -18.48 25.37
C ALA A 565 -19.55 -19.95 25.83
N LYS A 566 -19.83 -20.24 27.11
CA LYS A 566 -20.14 -21.60 27.54
C LYS A 566 -21.60 -21.90 27.21
N PRO A 567 -21.83 -23.10 26.58
CA PRO A 567 -23.15 -23.51 26.08
C PRO A 567 -24.20 -23.64 27.19
#